data_e1aeefb30c5aba5bcaaf8e214c8fa437
#
_entry.id   e1aeefb30c5aba5bcaaf8e214c8fa437
#
_cell.length_a   1.000
_cell.length_b   1.000
_cell.length_c   1.000
_cell.angle_alpha   90.00
_cell.angle_beta   90.00
_cell.angle_gamma   90.00
#
_symmetry.space_group_name_H-M   'P 1'
#
loop_
_entity.id
_entity.type
_entity.pdbx_description
1 polymer ?
#
loop_
_entity_poly.entity_id
_entity_poly.type
_entity_poly.pdbx_seq_one_letter_code
_entity_poly.pdbx_strand_id
1 'polypeptide(L)'
;MKNKRLILFLVVTFFALSAPKASAVTNEIVKVGLRYGSSALFSANLENAVGSGYEFGYFEEDRSFTSLGWTEETAISMTAAGNIYMDGSGAYSPSVPAGGFRSMGEWHVQLDGFRSFEEAADRARSEGGWPVWIDWEYAVRLGCYESQGEAEAEAGRYGGRAVCSSSTGVIVTRTKTTEILFEFDCSGVHALGVRPSGRDTSTWFKGYKYGGGFEYPRITGGNLNVVNVIGLEDYVKGVIPYEMGGAWPLEALEAQAVCARTFVQGHNKHLRDNGFDVCGGVDCQVYNGHGSGGAGPSETSDQAVENTAGLCIYYNGTLVQDAVYHSSDGGATEDGANVWGTETGYLKGKTDPYEAQTSVPNNSYSVTYTAAELSWILDQKGHSVGTVQDVYVSEYTPLGNVKQVTFVGTNGTKTFTGDDCRMIFYSSTYQKSVSSMRFDINGRRGGSGGLSVNGTGQLASLDGVSVISGGGTVGTLRGNSASAITSSGTVTVSAEARQPTSGGSNNGNFVITGTGNGHNVGLSQYGAKAMAELGYSSRDILNFYYTDITIE
;
A
#
# COMPACT_ATOMS: atom_id res chain seq x y z
N MET A 1 87.00 12.73 -11.71
CA MET A 1 86.01 11.96 -10.93
C MET A 1 84.69 12.73 -10.96
N LYS A 2 83.71 12.30 -11.77
CA LYS A 2 82.42 12.97 -11.97
C LYS A 2 81.31 12.16 -11.24
N ASN A 3 80.72 12.77 -10.21
CA ASN A 3 79.57 12.20 -9.48
C ASN A 3 78.34 12.30 -10.34
N LYS A 4 77.76 11.15 -10.73
CA LYS A 4 76.41 11.05 -11.30
C LYS A 4 75.43 10.89 -10.14
N ARG A 5 74.57 11.89 -9.94
CA ARG A 5 73.36 11.78 -9.07
C ARG A 5 72.30 11.06 -9.83
N LEU A 6 71.87 9.92 -9.31
CA LEU A 6 70.75 9.16 -9.78
C LEU A 6 69.42 9.76 -9.18
N ILE A 7 68.56 10.33 -10.00
CA ILE A 7 67.26 10.83 -9.56
C ILE A 7 66.29 9.68 -9.77
N LEU A 8 65.76 9.13 -8.65
CA LEU A 8 64.72 8.09 -8.63
C LEU A 8 63.34 8.78 -8.72
N PHE A 9 62.67 8.65 -9.87
CA PHE A 9 61.28 9.05 -10.00
C PHE A 9 60.40 7.98 -9.37
N LEU A 10 59.73 8.31 -8.24
CA LEU A 10 58.72 7.50 -7.63
C LEU A 10 57.37 7.79 -8.35
N VAL A 11 56.95 6.90 -9.24
CA VAL A 11 55.61 6.94 -9.83
C VAL A 11 54.60 6.35 -8.82
N VAL A 12 53.87 7.21 -8.13
CA VAL A 12 52.76 6.80 -7.27
C VAL A 12 51.54 6.61 -8.17
N THR A 13 51.26 5.36 -8.51
CA THR A 13 50.03 4.97 -9.18
C THR A 13 48.89 4.98 -8.13
N PHE A 14 48.02 5.98 -8.19
CA PHE A 14 46.76 5.96 -7.45
C PHE A 14 45.84 4.90 -8.10
N PHE A 15 45.76 3.73 -7.49
CA PHE A 15 44.64 2.83 -7.72
C PHE A 15 43.45 3.43 -6.99
N ALA A 16 42.53 4.06 -7.73
CA ALA A 16 41.21 4.32 -7.23
C ALA A 16 40.51 2.95 -7.04
N LEU A 17 40.50 2.46 -5.80
CA LEU A 17 39.60 1.39 -5.40
C LEU A 17 38.19 1.96 -5.53
N SER A 18 37.53 1.69 -6.65
CA SER A 18 36.09 1.79 -6.70
C SER A 18 35.52 0.79 -5.67
N ALA A 19 34.98 1.32 -4.57
CA ALA A 19 34.17 0.51 -3.67
C ALA A 19 33.12 -0.24 -4.51
N PRO A 20 32.90 -1.54 -4.28
CA PRO A 20 31.82 -2.22 -4.95
C PRO A 20 30.53 -1.46 -4.60
N LYS A 21 29.81 -0.97 -5.62
CA LYS A 21 28.42 -0.52 -5.45
C LYS A 21 27.69 -1.70 -4.80
N ALA A 22 27.18 -1.49 -3.59
CA ALA A 22 26.25 -2.44 -3.01
C ALA A 22 25.05 -2.48 -3.95
N SER A 23 24.98 -3.51 -4.78
CA SER A 23 23.76 -3.82 -5.52
C SER A 23 22.71 -4.09 -4.47
N ALA A 24 21.74 -3.22 -4.31
CA ALA A 24 20.56 -3.52 -3.53
C ALA A 24 19.97 -4.78 -4.17
N VAL A 25 19.80 -5.84 -3.38
CA VAL A 25 19.12 -7.06 -3.83
C VAL A 25 17.68 -6.67 -4.09
N THR A 26 17.34 -6.40 -5.34
CA THR A 26 15.95 -6.15 -5.73
C THR A 26 15.24 -7.49 -5.70
N ASN A 27 14.21 -7.61 -4.88
CA ASN A 27 13.34 -8.78 -4.91
C ASN A 27 12.62 -8.81 -6.25
N GLU A 28 12.92 -9.80 -7.09
CA GLU A 28 12.24 -9.99 -8.38
C GLU A 28 10.79 -10.49 -8.19
N ILE A 29 10.46 -11.02 -7.03
CA ILE A 29 9.15 -11.56 -6.67
C ILE A 29 8.63 -10.83 -5.42
N VAL A 30 7.36 -10.45 -5.44
CA VAL A 30 6.67 -9.73 -4.36
C VAL A 30 5.59 -10.62 -3.75
N LYS A 31 5.46 -10.60 -2.42
CA LYS A 31 4.35 -11.20 -1.67
C LYS A 31 3.36 -10.10 -1.29
N VAL A 32 2.12 -10.20 -1.78
CA VAL A 32 1.06 -9.20 -1.58
C VAL A 32 -0.08 -9.79 -0.76
N GLY A 33 -0.33 -9.26 0.43
CA GLY A 33 -1.44 -9.67 1.29
C GLY A 33 -2.78 -9.19 0.75
N LEU A 34 -3.60 -10.10 0.21
CA LEU A 34 -4.94 -9.81 -0.32
C LEU A 34 -6.03 -9.90 0.75
N ARG A 35 -5.90 -10.87 1.68
CA ARG A 35 -6.78 -11.06 2.83
C ARG A 35 -5.95 -11.51 4.03
N TYR A 36 -6.07 -10.83 5.15
CA TYR A 36 -5.26 -11.11 6.35
C TYR A 36 -5.90 -10.48 7.60
N GLY A 37 -5.44 -10.86 8.77
CA GLY A 37 -5.96 -10.37 10.03
C GLY A 37 -7.47 -10.59 10.17
N SER A 38 -8.24 -9.55 10.45
CA SER A 38 -9.70 -9.63 10.55
C SER A 38 -10.42 -9.96 9.23
N SER A 39 -9.74 -9.82 8.09
CA SER A 39 -10.27 -10.18 6.76
C SER A 39 -9.81 -11.56 6.27
N ALA A 40 -9.03 -12.30 7.07
CA ALA A 40 -8.62 -13.67 6.77
C ALA A 40 -9.83 -14.58 6.54
N LEU A 41 -9.70 -15.55 5.64
CA LEU A 41 -10.82 -16.36 5.16
C LEU A 41 -10.75 -17.79 5.71
N PHE A 42 -11.89 -18.34 6.11
CA PHE A 42 -11.98 -19.78 6.41
C PHE A 42 -11.76 -20.61 5.14
N SER A 43 -12.29 -20.15 4.01
CA SER A 43 -12.11 -20.77 2.70
C SER A 43 -11.87 -19.73 1.61
N ALA A 44 -10.94 -20.01 0.69
CA ALA A 44 -10.58 -19.16 -0.45
C ALA A 44 -10.72 -19.96 -1.76
N ASN A 45 -11.54 -19.45 -2.68
CA ASN A 45 -11.77 -20.09 -3.97
C ASN A 45 -10.90 -19.47 -5.05
N LEU A 46 -10.26 -20.31 -5.85
CA LEU A 46 -9.56 -19.93 -7.08
C LEU A 46 -10.25 -20.58 -8.29
N GLU A 47 -10.24 -19.85 -9.41
CA GLU A 47 -10.70 -20.36 -10.70
C GLU A 47 -9.75 -19.87 -11.80
N ASN A 48 -9.24 -20.75 -12.66
CA ASN A 48 -8.42 -20.35 -13.79
C ASN A 48 -9.21 -19.40 -14.71
N ALA A 49 -8.70 -18.21 -14.96
CA ALA A 49 -9.13 -17.39 -16.08
C ALA A 49 -8.36 -17.80 -17.35
N VAL A 50 -7.07 -18.11 -17.18
CA VAL A 50 -6.17 -18.73 -18.15
C VAL A 50 -5.33 -19.75 -17.39
N GLY A 51 -5.34 -21.02 -17.84
CA GLY A 51 -4.60 -22.11 -17.18
C GLY A 51 -5.32 -23.45 -17.38
N SER A 52 -4.65 -24.54 -16.99
CA SER A 52 -5.11 -25.91 -17.16
C SER A 52 -5.09 -26.71 -15.85
N GLY A 53 -5.40 -26.06 -14.74
CA GLY A 53 -5.35 -26.64 -13.41
C GLY A 53 -4.35 -25.92 -12.50
N TYR A 54 -3.89 -26.61 -11.45
CA TYR A 54 -3.03 -26.02 -10.41
C TYR A 54 -1.94 -27.01 -9.98
N GLU A 55 -0.78 -26.47 -9.63
CA GLU A 55 0.26 -27.13 -8.87
C GLU A 55 0.12 -26.77 -7.39
N PHE A 56 0.37 -27.73 -6.51
CA PHE A 56 0.41 -27.59 -5.06
C PHE A 56 1.85 -27.72 -4.57
N GLY A 57 2.23 -26.93 -3.59
CA GLY A 57 3.57 -26.93 -3.06
C GLY A 57 3.77 -25.88 -1.99
N TYR A 58 4.93 -25.26 -1.98
CA TYR A 58 5.24 -24.13 -1.10
C TYR A 58 6.27 -23.22 -1.77
N PHE A 59 6.36 -21.98 -1.27
CA PHE A 59 7.39 -21.03 -1.67
C PHE A 59 8.55 -21.09 -0.68
N GLU A 60 9.76 -21.22 -1.21
CA GLU A 60 11.00 -21.19 -0.44
C GLU A 60 11.29 -19.78 0.10
N GLU A 61 12.35 -19.65 0.89
CA GLU A 61 12.78 -18.35 1.42
C GLU A 61 13.18 -17.37 0.29
N ASP A 62 13.78 -17.88 -0.80
CA ASP A 62 14.10 -17.10 -2.01
C ASP A 62 12.89 -16.87 -2.93
N ARG A 63 11.69 -17.32 -2.50
CA ARG A 63 10.40 -17.22 -3.19
C ARG A 63 10.29 -18.09 -4.45
N SER A 64 11.24 -18.99 -4.72
CA SER A 64 11.07 -20.04 -5.71
C SER A 64 9.99 -21.03 -5.26
N PHE A 65 9.32 -21.67 -6.21
CA PHE A 65 8.21 -22.59 -5.92
C PHE A 65 8.68 -24.05 -5.98
N THR A 66 8.53 -24.77 -4.88
CA THR A 66 8.74 -26.22 -4.80
C THR A 66 7.40 -26.93 -5.01
N SER A 67 7.26 -27.62 -6.14
CA SER A 67 6.04 -28.37 -6.49
C SER A 67 6.01 -29.73 -5.80
N LEU A 68 4.87 -30.05 -5.16
CA LEU A 68 4.62 -31.30 -4.46
C LEU A 68 3.54 -32.17 -5.13
N GLY A 69 2.67 -31.57 -5.92
CA GLY A 69 1.58 -32.25 -6.58
C GLY A 69 0.81 -31.34 -7.52
N TRP A 70 -0.20 -31.85 -8.18
CA TRP A 70 -0.95 -31.09 -9.18
C TRP A 70 -2.38 -31.63 -9.37
N THR A 71 -3.22 -30.83 -10.01
CA THR A 71 -4.56 -31.20 -10.44
C THR A 71 -4.92 -30.54 -11.77
N GLU A 72 -5.76 -31.19 -12.57
CA GLU A 72 -6.37 -30.61 -13.78
C GLU A 72 -7.65 -29.82 -13.48
N GLU A 73 -8.09 -29.80 -12.21
CA GLU A 73 -9.25 -29.03 -11.80
C GLU A 73 -8.97 -27.53 -11.94
N THR A 74 -9.80 -26.84 -12.70
CA THR A 74 -9.66 -25.39 -12.96
C THR A 74 -10.36 -24.51 -11.93
N ALA A 75 -11.11 -25.11 -10.99
CA ALA A 75 -11.78 -24.43 -9.89
C ALA A 75 -11.57 -25.21 -8.59
N ILE A 76 -10.80 -24.61 -7.68
CA ILE A 76 -10.41 -25.22 -6.41
C ILE A 76 -10.67 -24.30 -5.23
N SER A 77 -10.81 -24.89 -4.04
CA SER A 77 -10.99 -24.14 -2.79
C SER A 77 -9.99 -24.59 -1.75
N MET A 78 -9.22 -23.68 -1.22
CA MET A 78 -8.35 -23.88 -0.06
C MET A 78 -9.15 -23.57 1.20
N THR A 79 -9.20 -24.52 2.13
CA THR A 79 -9.98 -24.42 3.37
C THR A 79 -9.10 -24.75 4.57
N ALA A 80 -9.25 -24.00 5.65
CA ALA A 80 -8.57 -24.30 6.91
C ALA A 80 -8.99 -25.68 7.39
N ALA A 81 -8.03 -26.59 7.62
CA ALA A 81 -8.29 -27.95 8.09
C ALA A 81 -8.95 -27.96 9.46
N GLY A 82 -9.80 -28.96 9.69
CA GLY A 82 -10.65 -29.12 10.87
C GLY A 82 -12.01 -29.67 10.45
N ASN A 83 -13.04 -29.52 11.30
CA ASN A 83 -14.41 -29.81 10.92
C ASN A 83 -14.91 -28.75 9.90
N ILE A 84 -15.29 -29.19 8.71
CA ILE A 84 -15.74 -28.34 7.61
C ILE A 84 -17.17 -28.69 7.25
N TYR A 85 -18.03 -27.70 7.16
CA TYR A 85 -19.41 -27.85 6.73
C TYR A 85 -19.63 -27.08 5.43
N MET A 86 -20.22 -27.75 4.45
CA MET A 86 -20.57 -27.15 3.17
C MET A 86 -22.10 -27.04 3.06
N ASP A 87 -22.61 -25.83 2.86
CA ASP A 87 -24.04 -25.58 2.68
C ASP A 87 -24.55 -25.95 1.28
N GLY A 88 -25.86 -25.78 1.05
CA GLY A 88 -26.51 -26.06 -0.23
C GLY A 88 -26.05 -25.16 -1.39
N SER A 89 -25.37 -24.04 -1.13
CA SER A 89 -24.78 -23.17 -2.14
C SER A 89 -23.35 -23.57 -2.50
N GLY A 90 -22.74 -24.47 -1.73
CA GLY A 90 -21.34 -24.89 -1.85
C GLY A 90 -20.38 -23.97 -1.09
N ALA A 91 -20.85 -23.16 -0.14
CA ALA A 91 -20.00 -22.36 0.72
C ALA A 91 -19.54 -23.19 1.92
N TYR A 92 -18.25 -23.05 2.27
CA TYR A 92 -17.61 -23.76 3.40
C TYR A 92 -17.60 -22.90 4.66
N SER A 93 -17.83 -23.54 5.81
CA SER A 93 -17.89 -22.90 7.13
C SER A 93 -17.29 -23.82 8.20
N PRO A 94 -16.64 -23.27 9.25
CA PRO A 94 -16.23 -24.05 10.43
C PRO A 94 -17.39 -24.39 11.37
N SER A 95 -18.58 -23.81 11.14
CA SER A 95 -19.77 -24.00 11.95
C SER A 95 -20.89 -24.59 11.12
N VAL A 96 -21.74 -25.42 11.76
CA VAL A 96 -22.92 -26.01 11.14
C VAL A 96 -23.82 -24.90 10.59
N PRO A 97 -24.05 -24.83 9.26
CA PRO A 97 -24.93 -23.82 8.68
C PRO A 97 -26.41 -24.14 8.97
N ALA A 98 -27.24 -23.10 8.92
CA ALA A 98 -28.68 -23.28 8.99
C ALA A 98 -29.19 -23.94 7.70
N GLY A 99 -29.88 -25.06 7.80
CA GLY A 99 -30.41 -25.79 6.64
C GLY A 99 -29.63 -27.09 6.35
N GLY A 100 -29.75 -27.58 5.10
CA GLY A 100 -29.04 -28.80 4.70
C GLY A 100 -27.55 -28.53 4.46
N PHE A 101 -26.72 -29.44 4.91
CA PHE A 101 -25.27 -29.35 4.74
C PHE A 101 -24.65 -30.73 4.50
N ARG A 102 -23.38 -30.74 4.07
CA ARG A 102 -22.50 -31.90 4.07
C ARG A 102 -21.34 -31.61 5.00
N SER A 103 -20.96 -32.57 5.84
CA SER A 103 -19.80 -32.48 6.74
C SER A 103 -18.58 -33.16 6.16
N MET A 104 -17.41 -32.62 6.45
CA MET A 104 -16.10 -33.25 6.33
C MET A 104 -15.48 -33.19 7.73
N GLY A 105 -15.48 -34.32 8.44
CA GLY A 105 -14.93 -34.43 9.78
C GLY A 105 -13.42 -34.29 9.77
N GLU A 106 -12.84 -33.93 10.91
CA GLU A 106 -11.41 -33.67 11.08
C GLU A 106 -10.57 -34.91 11.34
N TRP A 107 -11.19 -36.08 11.52
CA TRP A 107 -10.50 -37.34 11.76
C TRP A 107 -10.42 -38.18 10.49
N HIS A 108 -9.25 -38.79 10.27
CA HIS A 108 -8.93 -39.56 9.04
C HIS A 108 -8.17 -40.84 9.38
N VAL A 109 -8.20 -41.82 8.49
CA VAL A 109 -7.25 -42.93 8.50
C VAL A 109 -6.07 -42.53 7.61
N GLN A 110 -4.85 -42.51 8.16
CA GLN A 110 -3.64 -42.18 7.43
C GLN A 110 -2.82 -43.42 7.10
N LEU A 111 -2.36 -43.51 5.86
CA LEU A 111 -1.39 -44.47 5.35
C LEU A 111 -0.10 -43.71 5.07
N ASP A 112 1.01 -44.14 5.65
CA ASP A 112 2.33 -43.50 5.52
C ASP A 112 3.23 -44.25 4.52
N GLY A 113 4.37 -43.68 4.13
CA GLY A 113 5.47 -44.35 3.43
C GLY A 113 5.45 -44.26 1.91
N PHE A 114 4.82 -43.22 1.33
CA PHE A 114 4.83 -42.95 -0.10
C PHE A 114 6.04 -42.07 -0.49
N ARG A 115 6.63 -42.30 -1.64
CA ARG A 115 7.86 -41.64 -2.10
C ARG A 115 7.59 -40.47 -3.04
N SER A 116 6.40 -40.42 -3.65
CA SER A 116 6.00 -39.36 -4.57
C SER A 116 4.51 -39.08 -4.50
N PHE A 117 4.12 -37.94 -5.04
CA PHE A 117 2.72 -37.54 -5.20
C PHE A 117 1.94 -38.59 -6.02
N GLU A 118 2.52 -39.08 -7.13
CA GLU A 118 1.86 -40.03 -8.01
C GLU A 118 1.58 -41.36 -7.29
N GLU A 119 2.55 -41.87 -6.51
CA GLU A 119 2.36 -43.08 -5.71
C GLU A 119 1.23 -42.90 -4.67
N ALA A 120 1.21 -41.78 -3.96
CA ALA A 120 0.15 -41.45 -3.02
C ALA A 120 -1.20 -41.25 -3.72
N ALA A 121 -1.24 -40.55 -4.85
CA ALA A 121 -2.46 -40.28 -5.60
C ALA A 121 -3.06 -41.56 -6.21
N ASP A 122 -2.23 -42.49 -6.70
CA ASP A 122 -2.69 -43.78 -7.20
C ASP A 122 -3.29 -44.63 -6.08
N ARG A 123 -2.65 -44.65 -4.92
CA ARG A 123 -3.19 -45.33 -3.75
C ARG A 123 -4.49 -44.68 -3.25
N ALA A 124 -4.51 -43.34 -3.16
CA ALA A 124 -5.70 -42.60 -2.78
C ALA A 124 -6.89 -42.89 -3.70
N ARG A 125 -6.66 -42.91 -5.02
CA ARG A 125 -7.70 -43.20 -6.02
C ARG A 125 -8.26 -44.61 -5.86
N SER A 126 -7.42 -45.60 -5.56
CA SER A 126 -7.86 -46.99 -5.37
C SER A 126 -8.70 -47.20 -4.10
N GLU A 127 -8.49 -46.39 -3.05
CA GLU A 127 -9.16 -46.55 -1.76
C GLU A 127 -10.23 -45.49 -1.49
N GLY A 128 -10.37 -44.48 -2.37
CA GLY A 128 -11.35 -43.39 -2.20
C GLY A 128 -10.89 -42.31 -1.23
N GLY A 129 -9.58 -42.03 -1.18
CA GLY A 129 -8.98 -40.99 -0.34
C GLY A 129 -8.32 -39.88 -1.14
N TRP A 130 -7.36 -39.20 -0.53
CA TRP A 130 -6.58 -38.11 -1.17
C TRP A 130 -5.11 -38.15 -0.72
N PRO A 131 -4.18 -37.67 -1.59
CA PRO A 131 -2.77 -37.50 -1.23
C PRO A 131 -2.58 -36.35 -0.25
N VAL A 132 -1.63 -36.50 0.66
CA VAL A 132 -1.27 -35.51 1.68
C VAL A 132 0.23 -35.30 1.64
N TRP A 133 0.67 -34.06 1.81
CA TRP A 133 2.04 -33.72 2.18
C TRP A 133 2.06 -33.24 3.64
N ILE A 134 2.69 -34.02 4.49
CA ILE A 134 2.73 -33.76 5.94
C ILE A 134 4.14 -33.99 6.47
N ASP A 135 4.69 -32.99 7.20
CA ASP A 135 6.01 -33.07 7.84
C ASP A 135 7.11 -33.65 6.93
N TRP A 136 7.16 -33.18 5.66
CA TRP A 136 8.13 -33.57 4.63
C TRP A 136 7.96 -34.97 4.02
N GLU A 137 6.83 -35.61 4.22
CA GLU A 137 6.52 -36.93 3.69
C GLU A 137 5.17 -36.96 2.97
N TYR A 138 5.05 -37.81 1.94
CA TYR A 138 3.77 -38.11 1.33
C TYR A 138 3.03 -39.18 2.15
N ALA A 139 1.75 -38.94 2.35
CA ALA A 139 0.82 -39.88 2.94
C ALA A 139 -0.49 -39.91 2.13
N VAL A 140 -1.37 -40.86 2.47
CA VAL A 140 -2.74 -40.91 1.97
C VAL A 140 -3.68 -40.81 3.17
N ARG A 141 -4.69 -39.95 3.08
CA ARG A 141 -5.78 -39.91 4.05
C ARG A 141 -7.07 -40.46 3.44
N LEU A 142 -7.81 -41.21 4.27
CA LEU A 142 -9.04 -41.89 3.90
C LEU A 142 -10.14 -41.49 4.89
N GLY A 143 -11.33 -41.20 4.36
CA GLY A 143 -12.51 -40.89 5.18
C GLY A 143 -12.41 -39.52 5.88
N CYS A 144 -13.56 -38.97 6.21
CA CYS A 144 -13.72 -37.76 7.00
C CYS A 144 -14.66 -38.07 8.15
N TYR A 145 -14.11 -38.48 9.29
CA TYR A 145 -14.88 -38.94 10.45
C TYR A 145 -15.06 -37.79 11.45
N GLU A 146 -16.17 -37.81 12.17
CA GLU A 146 -16.48 -36.78 13.17
C GLU A 146 -15.79 -37.06 14.53
N SER A 147 -15.29 -38.30 14.74
CA SER A 147 -14.63 -38.71 15.98
C SER A 147 -13.42 -39.62 15.73
N GLN A 148 -12.50 -39.62 16.71
CA GLN A 148 -11.35 -40.50 16.76
C GLN A 148 -11.77 -41.98 16.72
N GLY A 149 -12.81 -42.34 17.49
CA GLY A 149 -13.29 -43.73 17.59
C GLY A 149 -13.81 -44.28 16.24
N GLU A 150 -14.44 -43.44 15.42
CA GLU A 150 -14.87 -43.84 14.08
C GLU A 150 -13.67 -44.07 13.16
N ALA A 151 -12.68 -43.18 13.19
CA ALA A 151 -11.44 -43.35 12.42
C ALA A 151 -10.64 -44.59 12.85
N GLU A 152 -10.53 -44.86 14.17
CA GLU A 152 -9.86 -46.04 14.72
C GLU A 152 -10.57 -47.34 14.31
N ALA A 153 -11.89 -47.36 14.28
CA ALA A 153 -12.67 -48.53 13.84
C ALA A 153 -12.36 -48.92 12.37
N GLU A 154 -12.11 -47.95 11.52
CA GLU A 154 -11.77 -48.17 10.10
C GLU A 154 -10.28 -48.35 9.85
N ALA A 155 -9.39 -47.88 10.75
CA ALA A 155 -7.94 -47.90 10.55
C ALA A 155 -7.38 -49.33 10.26
N GLY A 156 -7.90 -50.33 10.99
CA GLY A 156 -7.49 -51.73 10.81
C GLY A 156 -7.82 -52.30 9.44
N ARG A 157 -8.87 -51.85 8.81
CA ARG A 157 -9.31 -52.26 7.46
C ARG A 157 -8.30 -51.86 6.39
N TYR A 158 -7.71 -50.69 6.51
CA TYR A 158 -6.78 -50.10 5.56
C TYR A 158 -5.31 -50.34 5.90
N GLY A 159 -5.03 -50.86 7.10
CA GLY A 159 -3.66 -50.99 7.62
C GLY A 159 -3.01 -49.65 7.96
N GLY A 160 -3.81 -48.66 8.34
CA GLY A 160 -3.39 -47.31 8.68
C GLY A 160 -3.58 -46.97 10.16
N ARG A 161 -3.49 -45.71 10.49
CA ARG A 161 -3.72 -45.15 11.85
C ARG A 161 -4.71 -44.01 11.82
N ALA A 162 -5.49 -43.82 12.87
CA ALA A 162 -6.35 -42.67 13.04
C ALA A 162 -5.52 -41.41 13.31
N VAL A 163 -5.82 -40.33 12.61
CA VAL A 163 -5.17 -39.02 12.75
C VAL A 163 -6.21 -37.91 12.74
N CYS A 164 -5.89 -36.81 13.39
CA CYS A 164 -6.68 -35.58 13.35
C CYS A 164 -5.98 -34.54 12.46
N SER A 165 -6.75 -33.73 11.75
CA SER A 165 -6.23 -32.54 11.07
C SER A 165 -5.61 -31.57 12.08
N SER A 166 -4.52 -30.89 11.69
CA SER A 166 -3.84 -29.94 12.57
C SER A 166 -4.37 -28.51 12.40
N SER A 167 -4.01 -27.65 13.34
CA SER A 167 -4.33 -26.22 13.27
C SER A 167 -3.53 -25.46 12.19
N THR A 168 -2.52 -26.07 11.58
CA THR A 168 -1.71 -25.51 10.48
C THR A 168 -2.08 -26.08 9.11
N GLY A 169 -2.86 -27.18 9.08
CA GLY A 169 -3.24 -27.88 7.85
C GLY A 169 -4.18 -27.05 6.96
N VAL A 170 -4.03 -27.22 5.66
CA VAL A 170 -4.90 -26.65 4.61
C VAL A 170 -5.37 -27.74 3.68
N ILE A 171 -6.68 -27.84 3.50
CA ILE A 171 -7.33 -28.82 2.61
C ILE A 171 -7.68 -28.11 1.30
N VAL A 172 -7.33 -28.75 0.18
CA VAL A 172 -7.72 -28.32 -1.17
C VAL A 172 -8.85 -29.22 -1.68
N THR A 173 -9.97 -28.63 -2.02
CA THR A 173 -11.14 -29.33 -2.57
C THR A 173 -11.44 -28.87 -3.99
N ARG A 174 -12.15 -29.71 -4.77
CA ARG A 174 -12.88 -29.21 -5.94
C ARG A 174 -13.95 -28.24 -5.45
N THR A 175 -13.98 -27.04 -6.00
CA THR A 175 -14.89 -25.96 -5.56
C THR A 175 -16.35 -26.42 -5.52
N LYS A 176 -17.04 -26.07 -4.43
CA LYS A 176 -18.46 -26.43 -4.19
C LYS A 176 -18.75 -27.92 -4.08
N THR A 177 -17.74 -28.71 -3.72
CA THR A 177 -17.89 -30.15 -3.44
C THR A 177 -17.16 -30.52 -2.15
N THR A 178 -17.40 -31.74 -1.65
CA THR A 178 -16.65 -32.32 -0.54
C THR A 178 -15.49 -33.22 -1.01
N GLU A 179 -15.16 -33.18 -2.29
CA GLU A 179 -14.06 -33.94 -2.85
C GLU A 179 -12.74 -33.26 -2.56
N ILE A 180 -11.92 -33.89 -1.74
CA ILE A 180 -10.58 -33.44 -1.38
C ILE A 180 -9.59 -33.89 -2.45
N LEU A 181 -8.82 -32.94 -2.98
CA LEU A 181 -7.82 -33.15 -4.02
C LEU A 181 -6.41 -33.32 -3.43
N PHE A 182 -6.14 -32.58 -2.37
CA PHE A 182 -4.84 -32.53 -1.69
C PHE A 182 -4.98 -31.96 -0.28
N GLU A 183 -4.07 -32.32 0.60
CA GLU A 183 -3.94 -31.70 1.91
C GLU A 183 -2.46 -31.40 2.19
N PHE A 184 -2.21 -30.23 2.76
CA PHE A 184 -0.87 -29.76 3.09
C PHE A 184 -0.77 -29.41 4.56
N ASP A 185 0.27 -29.90 5.24
CA ASP A 185 0.59 -29.57 6.61
C ASP A 185 2.09 -29.73 6.88
N CYS A 186 2.78 -28.64 7.12
CA CYS A 186 4.20 -28.57 7.47
C CYS A 186 4.40 -28.03 8.89
N SER A 187 3.49 -28.28 9.82
CA SER A 187 3.59 -27.82 11.21
C SER A 187 3.88 -26.30 11.32
N GLY A 188 3.45 -25.51 10.34
CA GLY A 188 3.64 -24.06 10.27
C GLY A 188 5.01 -23.58 9.79
N VAL A 189 5.91 -24.48 9.35
CA VAL A 189 7.22 -24.10 8.79
C VAL A 189 7.06 -23.46 7.40
N HIS A 190 6.23 -24.06 6.55
CA HIS A 190 5.80 -23.50 5.29
C HIS A 190 4.28 -23.39 5.23
N ALA A 191 3.79 -22.47 4.41
CA ALA A 191 2.39 -22.37 4.06
C ALA A 191 2.12 -23.07 2.72
N LEU A 192 0.89 -23.57 2.52
CA LEU A 192 0.49 -24.08 1.23
C LEU A 192 0.66 -23.02 0.16
N GLY A 193 1.45 -23.32 -0.86
CA GLY A 193 1.57 -22.58 -2.11
C GLY A 193 0.72 -23.23 -3.20
N VAL A 194 0.05 -22.42 -4.00
CA VAL A 194 -0.75 -22.86 -5.16
C VAL A 194 -0.39 -22.01 -6.37
N ARG A 195 -0.04 -22.66 -7.47
CA ARG A 195 0.32 -21.99 -8.72
C ARG A 195 -0.53 -22.53 -9.87
N PRO A 196 -1.14 -21.67 -10.72
CA PRO A 196 -1.87 -22.15 -11.89
C PRO A 196 -0.91 -22.80 -12.89
N SER A 197 -1.35 -23.89 -13.50
CA SER A 197 -0.57 -24.66 -14.49
C SER A 197 -0.74 -24.05 -15.88
N GLY A 198 0.37 -23.88 -16.62
CA GLY A 198 0.38 -23.33 -17.98
C GLY A 198 1.32 -22.16 -18.18
N ARG A 199 1.17 -21.50 -19.34
CA ARG A 199 1.88 -20.25 -19.66
C ARG A 199 0.92 -19.07 -19.59
N ASP A 200 1.45 -17.89 -19.25
CA ASP A 200 0.70 -16.62 -19.19
C ASP A 200 -0.62 -16.77 -18.43
N THR A 201 -0.52 -17.49 -17.30
CA THR A 201 -1.68 -17.89 -16.50
C THR A 201 -2.26 -16.72 -15.72
N SER A 202 -3.58 -16.76 -15.53
CA SER A 202 -4.27 -15.87 -14.61
C SER A 202 -5.41 -16.57 -13.89
N THR A 203 -5.66 -16.15 -12.67
CA THR A 203 -6.59 -16.80 -11.75
C THR A 203 -7.58 -15.79 -11.17
N TRP A 204 -8.86 -16.12 -11.19
CA TRP A 204 -9.90 -15.35 -10.51
C TRP A 204 -9.85 -15.56 -9.00
N PHE A 205 -9.80 -14.46 -8.27
CA PHE A 205 -9.98 -14.42 -6.83
C PHE A 205 -10.80 -13.18 -6.44
N LYS A 206 -11.94 -13.38 -5.77
CA LYS A 206 -12.83 -12.29 -5.29
C LYS A 206 -13.19 -11.24 -6.35
N GLY A 207 -13.38 -11.66 -7.60
CA GLY A 207 -13.82 -10.80 -8.70
C GLY A 207 -12.71 -10.09 -9.46
N TYR A 208 -11.46 -10.32 -9.11
CA TYR A 208 -10.28 -9.83 -9.83
C TYR A 208 -9.43 -10.97 -10.36
N LYS A 209 -8.68 -10.71 -11.43
CA LYS A 209 -7.69 -11.64 -12.00
C LYS A 209 -6.32 -11.33 -11.45
N TYR A 210 -5.59 -12.37 -11.08
CA TYR A 210 -4.22 -12.27 -10.59
C TYR A 210 -3.30 -13.19 -11.38
N GLY A 211 -2.10 -12.68 -11.70
CA GLY A 211 -0.98 -13.50 -12.17
C GLY A 211 -0.23 -14.17 -11.02
N GLY A 212 0.80 -14.96 -11.35
CA GLY A 212 1.65 -15.62 -10.36
C GLY A 212 0.94 -16.70 -9.57
N GLY A 213 1.37 -16.90 -8.33
CA GLY A 213 0.85 -17.93 -7.42
C GLY A 213 0.17 -17.33 -6.19
N PHE A 214 -0.29 -18.22 -5.32
CA PHE A 214 -0.94 -17.87 -4.05
C PHE A 214 -0.34 -18.66 -2.91
N GLU A 215 -0.26 -18.05 -1.73
CA GLU A 215 0.20 -18.69 -0.50
C GLU A 215 -0.86 -18.52 0.59
N TYR A 216 -1.05 -19.55 1.42
CA TYR A 216 -2.13 -19.62 2.40
C TYR A 216 -1.61 -19.85 3.82
N PRO A 217 -0.92 -18.88 4.45
CA PRO A 217 -0.48 -19.02 5.82
C PRO A 217 -1.66 -19.02 6.80
N ARG A 218 -1.62 -19.91 7.79
CA ARG A 218 -2.51 -19.96 8.95
C ARG A 218 -1.80 -19.39 10.17
N ILE A 219 -1.95 -18.11 10.41
CA ILE A 219 -1.32 -17.45 11.55
C ILE A 219 -2.01 -17.90 12.83
N THR A 220 -1.23 -18.46 13.76
CA THR A 220 -1.71 -18.98 15.07
C THR A 220 -2.89 -19.97 15.00
N GLY A 221 -2.96 -20.75 13.90
CA GLY A 221 -4.04 -21.74 13.69
C GLY A 221 -5.40 -21.14 13.32
N GLY A 222 -5.44 -19.85 12.98
CA GLY A 222 -6.66 -19.15 12.57
C GLY A 222 -7.10 -19.46 11.12
N ASN A 223 -7.88 -18.55 10.58
CA ASN A 223 -8.27 -18.54 9.17
C ASN A 223 -7.05 -18.36 8.26
N LEU A 224 -7.25 -18.61 6.96
CA LEU A 224 -6.24 -18.45 5.93
C LEU A 224 -5.99 -16.97 5.64
N ASN A 225 -4.75 -16.52 5.76
CA ASN A 225 -4.31 -15.37 5.00
C ASN A 225 -4.24 -15.78 3.51
N VAL A 226 -4.54 -14.87 2.61
CA VAL A 226 -4.41 -15.09 1.17
C VAL A 226 -3.38 -14.10 0.66
N VAL A 227 -2.24 -14.62 0.24
CA VAL A 227 -1.10 -13.86 -0.25
C VAL A 227 -0.89 -14.17 -1.72
N ASN A 228 -0.85 -13.16 -2.58
CA ASN A 228 -0.46 -13.33 -3.98
C ASN A 228 1.07 -13.23 -4.09
N VAL A 229 1.69 -14.19 -4.77
CA VAL A 229 3.14 -14.26 -5.01
C VAL A 229 3.38 -14.04 -6.49
N ILE A 230 3.99 -12.91 -6.85
CA ILE A 230 4.01 -12.41 -8.22
C ILE A 230 5.32 -11.72 -8.56
N GLY A 231 5.71 -11.71 -9.84
CA GLY A 231 6.85 -10.95 -10.33
C GLY A 231 6.70 -9.45 -10.07
N LEU A 232 7.80 -8.76 -9.77
CA LEU A 232 7.81 -7.34 -9.42
C LEU A 232 7.15 -6.47 -10.49
N GLU A 233 7.51 -6.65 -11.76
CA GLU A 233 6.94 -5.84 -12.84
C GLU A 233 5.44 -6.11 -13.05
N ASP A 234 5.00 -7.36 -12.92
CA ASP A 234 3.57 -7.70 -12.99
C ASP A 234 2.80 -7.15 -11.79
N TYR A 235 3.43 -7.06 -10.60
CA TYR A 235 2.86 -6.35 -9.46
C TYR A 235 2.67 -4.87 -9.79
N VAL A 236 3.67 -4.19 -10.34
CA VAL A 236 3.60 -2.76 -10.71
C VAL A 236 2.52 -2.53 -11.78
N LYS A 237 2.40 -3.42 -12.79
CA LYS A 237 1.29 -3.40 -13.77
C LYS A 237 -0.08 -3.51 -13.08
N GLY A 238 -0.18 -4.25 -11.97
CA GLY A 238 -1.39 -4.37 -11.17
C GLY A 238 -1.68 -3.21 -10.21
N VAL A 239 -0.73 -2.28 -10.02
CA VAL A 239 -0.86 -1.06 -9.18
C VAL A 239 -1.23 0.16 -10.02
N ILE A 240 -0.48 0.43 -11.11
CA ILE A 240 -0.57 1.68 -11.88
C ILE A 240 -2.01 2.05 -12.29
N PRO A 241 -2.82 1.17 -12.87
CA PRO A 241 -4.16 1.54 -13.36
C PRO A 241 -5.16 1.86 -12.23
N TYR A 242 -4.82 1.53 -10.99
CA TYR A 242 -5.65 1.80 -9.81
C TYR A 242 -5.21 3.02 -9.02
N GLU A 243 -3.96 3.43 -9.21
CA GLU A 243 -3.40 4.66 -8.63
C GLU A 243 -3.56 5.85 -9.59
N MET A 244 -3.28 5.65 -10.88
CA MET A 244 -3.46 6.64 -11.94
C MET A 244 -4.30 6.05 -13.07
N GLY A 245 -5.18 6.83 -13.67
CA GLY A 245 -5.97 6.38 -14.81
C GLY A 245 -5.09 5.94 -15.99
N GLY A 246 -5.32 4.75 -16.54
CA GLY A 246 -4.51 4.18 -17.63
C GLY A 246 -4.51 4.99 -18.95
N ALA A 247 -5.34 6.04 -19.06
CA ALA A 247 -5.36 6.99 -20.17
C ALA A 247 -4.56 8.28 -19.88
N TRP A 248 -3.84 8.35 -18.76
CA TRP A 248 -3.00 9.50 -18.43
C TRP A 248 -1.73 9.52 -19.31
N PRO A 249 -1.04 10.68 -19.41
CA PRO A 249 0.19 10.78 -20.19
C PRO A 249 1.25 9.76 -19.74
N LEU A 250 1.95 9.16 -20.70
CA LEU A 250 2.92 8.10 -20.48
C LEU A 250 3.98 8.46 -19.43
N GLU A 251 4.54 9.68 -19.52
CA GLU A 251 5.58 10.16 -18.60
C GLU A 251 5.09 10.23 -17.14
N ALA A 252 3.81 10.54 -16.91
CA ALA A 252 3.23 10.53 -15.57
C ALA A 252 3.08 9.10 -15.04
N LEU A 253 2.64 8.15 -15.88
CA LEU A 253 2.53 6.74 -15.54
C LEU A 253 3.92 6.10 -15.30
N GLU A 254 4.93 6.50 -16.08
CA GLU A 254 6.33 6.09 -15.87
C GLU A 254 6.86 6.58 -14.52
N ALA A 255 6.63 7.85 -14.16
CA ALA A 255 7.02 8.37 -12.85
C ALA A 255 6.33 7.61 -11.71
N GLN A 256 5.04 7.31 -11.85
CA GLN A 256 4.30 6.49 -10.89
C GLN A 256 4.85 5.06 -10.82
N ALA A 257 5.22 4.45 -11.95
CA ALA A 257 5.78 3.09 -11.98
C ALA A 257 7.10 3.01 -11.19
N VAL A 258 7.97 4.01 -11.38
CA VAL A 258 9.23 4.10 -10.61
C VAL A 258 8.95 4.29 -9.12
N CYS A 259 7.98 5.14 -8.73
CA CYS A 259 7.58 5.28 -7.33
C CYS A 259 7.03 3.98 -6.75
N ALA A 260 6.10 3.32 -7.43
CA ALA A 260 5.47 2.10 -6.97
C ALA A 260 6.49 0.96 -6.78
N ARG A 261 7.41 0.81 -7.73
CA ARG A 261 8.50 -0.17 -7.68
C ARG A 261 9.45 0.12 -6.52
N THR A 262 9.88 1.38 -6.36
CA THR A 262 10.74 1.80 -5.27
C THR A 262 10.09 1.55 -3.92
N PHE A 263 8.81 1.91 -3.78
CA PHE A 263 8.05 1.70 -2.55
C PHE A 263 8.06 0.23 -2.12
N VAL A 264 7.67 -0.70 -3.01
CA VAL A 264 7.59 -2.11 -2.64
C VAL A 264 8.97 -2.74 -2.37
N GLN A 265 10.02 -2.26 -3.04
CA GLN A 265 11.40 -2.71 -2.78
C GLN A 265 11.95 -2.19 -1.44
N GLY A 266 11.52 -1.02 -1.01
CA GLY A 266 11.89 -0.42 0.27
C GLY A 266 11.06 -0.92 1.46
N HIS A 267 9.88 -1.53 1.22
CA HIS A 267 8.94 -1.89 2.27
C HIS A 267 8.90 -3.38 2.59
N ASN A 268 8.86 -3.67 3.88
CA ASN A 268 8.62 -5.01 4.43
C ASN A 268 7.73 -4.96 5.68
N LYS A 269 6.86 -3.97 5.74
CA LYS A 269 6.01 -3.61 6.89
C LYS A 269 5.24 -4.79 7.48
N HIS A 270 4.74 -5.67 6.61
CA HIS A 270 3.90 -6.79 6.99
C HIS A 270 4.67 -8.13 7.10
N LEU A 271 5.96 -8.16 6.74
CA LEU A 271 6.72 -9.41 6.63
C LEU A 271 6.81 -10.15 7.96
N ARG A 272 7.15 -9.45 9.04
CA ARG A 272 7.33 -10.06 10.36
C ARG A 272 6.05 -10.65 10.94
N ASP A 273 4.93 -9.93 10.81
CA ASP A 273 3.70 -10.26 11.55
C ASP A 273 2.69 -11.04 10.68
N ASN A 274 2.83 -10.98 9.35
CA ASN A 274 1.85 -11.55 8.41
C ASN A 274 2.47 -12.40 7.28
N GLY A 275 3.79 -12.39 7.11
CA GLY A 275 4.50 -13.20 6.12
C GLY A 275 4.45 -12.68 4.67
N PHE A 276 4.13 -11.39 4.44
CA PHE A 276 4.13 -10.76 3.12
C PHE A 276 4.72 -9.34 3.16
N ASP A 277 5.15 -8.81 2.02
CA ASP A 277 5.86 -7.52 1.95
C ASP A 277 4.91 -6.33 2.10
N VAL A 278 3.86 -6.28 1.27
CA VAL A 278 2.89 -5.18 1.18
C VAL A 278 1.47 -5.71 1.14
N CYS A 279 0.51 -4.90 1.53
CA CYS A 279 -0.90 -5.23 1.35
C CYS A 279 -1.45 -4.66 0.04
N GLY A 280 -2.52 -5.25 -0.48
CA GLY A 280 -3.20 -4.80 -1.69
C GLY A 280 -4.20 -3.65 -1.48
N GLY A 281 -4.08 -2.89 -0.39
CA GLY A 281 -4.99 -1.81 -0.03
C GLY A 281 -4.28 -0.48 0.22
N VAL A 282 -5.05 0.54 0.56
CA VAL A 282 -4.59 1.94 0.76
C VAL A 282 -3.53 2.14 1.87
N ASP A 283 -3.31 1.15 2.73
CA ASP A 283 -2.25 1.18 3.75
C ASP A 283 -0.84 1.02 3.14
N CYS A 284 -0.76 0.40 1.95
CA CYS A 284 0.45 0.28 1.15
C CYS A 284 0.22 0.90 -0.24
N GLN A 285 -0.29 0.10 -1.19
CA GLN A 285 -0.63 0.52 -2.55
C GLN A 285 -1.87 -0.25 -3.01
N VAL A 286 -2.77 0.41 -3.75
CA VAL A 286 -3.95 -0.27 -4.29
C VAL A 286 -3.52 -1.24 -5.38
N TYR A 287 -3.68 -2.53 -5.11
CA TYR A 287 -3.31 -3.61 -6.02
C TYR A 287 -4.51 -4.53 -6.28
N ASN A 288 -4.94 -4.62 -7.52
CA ASN A 288 -6.04 -5.48 -7.96
C ASN A 288 -5.64 -6.39 -9.13
N GLY A 289 -4.36 -6.70 -9.25
CA GLY A 289 -3.83 -7.59 -10.29
C GLY A 289 -4.19 -7.12 -11.71
N HIS A 290 -4.60 -8.06 -12.54
CA HIS A 290 -4.98 -7.81 -13.94
C HIS A 290 -6.42 -7.31 -14.12
N GLY A 291 -7.11 -6.93 -13.03
CA GLY A 291 -8.42 -6.28 -13.07
C GLY A 291 -9.62 -7.21 -13.07
N SER A 292 -10.81 -6.63 -13.26
CA SER A 292 -12.12 -7.26 -13.16
C SER A 292 -12.93 -7.23 -14.46
N GLY A 293 -12.26 -7.24 -15.62
CA GLY A 293 -12.93 -7.27 -16.94
C GLY A 293 -13.36 -5.92 -17.50
N GLY A 294 -13.37 -4.84 -16.71
CA GLY A 294 -13.71 -3.48 -17.17
C GLY A 294 -12.72 -2.42 -16.66
N ALA A 295 -11.97 -2.73 -15.60
CA ALA A 295 -10.92 -1.90 -15.04
C ALA A 295 -9.68 -2.77 -14.82
N GLY A 296 -8.51 -2.27 -15.19
CA GLY A 296 -7.26 -2.99 -15.07
C GLY A 296 -6.17 -2.40 -15.95
N PRO A 297 -5.06 -3.11 -16.14
CA PRO A 297 -3.97 -2.73 -17.01
C PRO A 297 -4.44 -2.34 -18.42
N SER A 298 -3.81 -1.31 -18.97
CA SER A 298 -4.00 -0.83 -20.34
C SER A 298 -2.67 -0.89 -21.08
N GLU A 299 -2.70 -0.83 -22.41
CA GLU A 299 -1.48 -0.79 -23.21
C GLU A 299 -0.53 0.33 -22.75
N THR A 300 -1.06 1.53 -22.45
CA THR A 300 -0.25 2.67 -22.00
C THR A 300 0.34 2.43 -20.60
N SER A 301 -0.44 1.87 -19.64
CA SER A 301 0.07 1.57 -18.30
C SER A 301 1.12 0.46 -18.33
N ASP A 302 0.94 -0.55 -19.17
CA ASP A 302 1.91 -1.64 -19.32
C ASP A 302 3.20 -1.12 -19.97
N GLN A 303 3.09 -0.27 -21.01
CA GLN A 303 4.22 0.38 -21.64
C GLN A 303 5.02 1.24 -20.64
N ALA A 304 4.35 1.97 -19.74
CA ALA A 304 5.03 2.77 -18.71
C ALA A 304 5.87 1.90 -17.76
N VAL A 305 5.36 0.75 -17.37
CA VAL A 305 6.10 -0.21 -16.52
C VAL A 305 7.29 -0.80 -17.29
N GLU A 306 7.08 -1.20 -18.56
CA GLU A 306 8.13 -1.77 -19.42
C GLU A 306 9.25 -0.78 -19.72
N ASN A 307 8.92 0.48 -20.03
CA ASN A 307 9.91 1.54 -20.29
C ASN A 307 10.79 1.83 -19.06
N THR A 308 10.26 1.60 -17.87
CA THR A 308 10.95 1.89 -16.59
C THR A 308 11.35 0.65 -15.82
N ALA A 309 11.32 -0.54 -16.45
CA ALA A 309 11.61 -1.80 -15.79
C ALA A 309 12.94 -1.76 -15.02
N GLY A 310 12.91 -2.18 -13.75
CA GLY A 310 14.06 -2.18 -12.85
C GLY A 310 14.46 -0.82 -12.29
N LEU A 311 13.95 0.31 -12.81
CA LEU A 311 14.32 1.63 -12.30
C LEU A 311 13.68 1.92 -10.95
N CYS A 312 14.52 2.33 -10.00
CA CYS A 312 14.13 2.75 -8.65
C CYS A 312 14.76 4.10 -8.29
N ILE A 313 14.24 4.71 -7.23
CA ILE A 313 14.73 5.98 -6.69
C ILE A 313 15.77 5.71 -5.61
N TYR A 314 16.91 6.38 -5.72
CA TYR A 314 17.98 6.32 -4.74
C TYR A 314 18.29 7.73 -4.19
N TYR A 315 18.66 7.77 -2.91
CA TYR A 315 19.15 8.97 -2.25
C TYR A 315 20.49 8.67 -1.60
N ASN A 316 21.53 9.43 -1.93
CA ASN A 316 22.91 9.17 -1.48
C ASN A 316 23.38 7.71 -1.72
N GLY A 317 23.00 7.12 -2.85
CA GLY A 317 23.36 5.75 -3.24
C GLY A 317 22.62 4.64 -2.48
N THR A 318 21.62 4.99 -1.69
CA THR A 318 20.76 4.03 -0.96
C THR A 318 19.34 4.06 -1.54
N LEU A 319 18.71 2.90 -1.70
CA LEU A 319 17.33 2.79 -2.13
C LEU A 319 16.42 3.58 -1.18
N VAL A 320 15.59 4.45 -1.74
CA VAL A 320 14.58 5.21 -0.99
C VAL A 320 13.53 4.25 -0.43
N GLN A 321 13.27 4.34 0.86
CA GLN A 321 12.26 3.49 1.51
C GLN A 321 10.84 4.01 1.33
N ASP A 322 10.66 5.33 1.34
CA ASP A 322 9.36 5.98 1.29
C ASP A 322 9.21 6.80 -0.01
N ALA A 323 9.12 6.12 -1.16
CA ALA A 323 8.75 6.74 -2.44
C ALA A 323 7.23 6.98 -2.49
N VAL A 324 6.74 7.80 -1.56
CA VAL A 324 5.32 8.03 -1.32
C VAL A 324 4.73 9.02 -2.31
N TYR A 325 3.44 8.86 -2.58
CA TYR A 325 2.68 9.70 -3.49
C TYR A 325 1.26 9.92 -2.97
N HIS A 326 0.57 10.89 -3.51
CA HIS A 326 -0.80 11.24 -3.15
C HIS A 326 -1.54 11.80 -4.37
N SER A 327 -2.86 11.85 -4.30
CA SER A 327 -3.68 12.24 -5.46
C SER A 327 -3.41 13.68 -5.90
N SER A 328 -3.54 14.66 -5.00
CA SER A 328 -3.46 16.08 -5.30
C SER A 328 -2.98 16.87 -4.09
N ASP A 329 -2.03 17.78 -4.27
CA ASP A 329 -1.46 18.59 -3.20
C ASP A 329 -2.19 19.92 -2.94
N GLY A 330 -3.07 20.32 -3.86
CA GLY A 330 -3.84 21.57 -3.76
C GLY A 330 -2.98 22.84 -3.87
N GLY A 331 -1.76 22.74 -4.40
CA GLY A 331 -0.84 23.84 -4.70
C GLY A 331 0.50 23.83 -3.97
N ALA A 332 0.74 22.87 -3.07
CA ALA A 332 2.06 22.63 -2.48
C ALA A 332 2.15 21.26 -1.81
N THR A 333 3.25 20.57 -2.03
CA THR A 333 3.64 19.39 -1.24
C THR A 333 4.10 19.82 0.16
N GLU A 334 4.42 18.84 1.03
CA GLU A 334 4.89 19.11 2.41
C GLU A 334 6.15 18.30 2.71
N ASP A 335 6.95 18.79 3.63
CA ASP A 335 8.11 18.08 4.19
C ASP A 335 7.63 16.87 5.01
N GLY A 336 8.21 15.70 4.76
CA GLY A 336 7.90 14.48 5.49
C GLY A 336 8.04 14.61 7.01
N ALA A 337 8.98 15.43 7.47
CA ALA A 337 9.15 15.73 8.89
C ALA A 337 7.93 16.43 9.52
N ASN A 338 7.25 17.29 8.78
CA ASN A 338 6.06 17.97 9.26
C ASN A 338 4.83 17.06 9.33
N VAL A 339 4.80 16.01 8.53
CA VAL A 339 3.65 15.08 8.44
C VAL A 339 3.85 13.85 9.30
N TRP A 340 5.05 13.25 9.30
CA TRP A 340 5.32 11.98 10.00
C TRP A 340 6.37 12.08 11.11
N GLY A 341 6.94 13.28 11.35
CA GLY A 341 7.89 13.52 12.43
C GLY A 341 9.31 13.00 12.16
N THR A 342 9.55 12.38 11.00
CA THR A 342 10.88 11.85 10.62
C THR A 342 11.45 12.68 9.46
N GLU A 343 12.63 13.24 9.65
CA GLU A 343 13.31 13.98 8.59
C GLU A 343 13.96 13.01 7.61
N THR A 344 13.57 13.14 6.35
CA THR A 344 14.22 12.46 5.21
C THR A 344 14.69 13.51 4.21
N GLY A 345 15.95 13.39 3.76
CA GLY A 345 16.57 14.41 2.90
C GLY A 345 15.85 14.59 1.55
N TYR A 346 15.18 13.56 1.06
CA TYR A 346 14.53 13.54 -0.25
C TYR A 346 13.03 13.93 -0.23
N LEU A 347 12.33 13.91 0.92
CA LEU A 347 10.92 14.29 1.06
C LEU A 347 10.81 15.74 1.55
N LYS A 348 11.13 16.69 0.68
CA LYS A 348 11.07 18.12 0.98
C LYS A 348 9.86 18.77 0.30
N GLY A 349 9.11 19.52 1.10
CA GLY A 349 7.96 20.25 0.62
C GLY A 349 8.34 21.36 -0.36
N LYS A 350 7.49 21.58 -1.36
CA LYS A 350 7.66 22.66 -2.34
C LYS A 350 6.33 23.13 -2.92
N THR A 351 6.30 24.38 -3.35
CA THR A 351 5.15 24.92 -4.10
C THR A 351 5.01 24.18 -5.41
N ASP A 352 3.80 23.74 -5.75
CA ASP A 352 3.47 23.12 -7.03
C ASP A 352 2.70 24.08 -7.93
N PRO A 353 3.35 24.65 -8.97
CA PRO A 353 2.70 25.53 -9.93
C PRO A 353 2.00 24.75 -11.05
N TYR A 354 2.23 23.44 -11.15
CA TYR A 354 1.78 22.62 -12.29
C TYR A 354 0.37 22.10 -12.08
N GLU A 355 0.02 21.64 -10.89
CA GLU A 355 -1.30 21.06 -10.62
C GLU A 355 -2.45 22.01 -11.00
N ALA A 356 -2.28 23.31 -10.81
CA ALA A 356 -3.26 24.33 -11.20
C ALA A 356 -3.49 24.43 -12.73
N GLN A 357 -2.65 23.78 -13.54
CA GLN A 357 -2.73 23.81 -15.01
C GLN A 357 -3.51 22.63 -15.60
N THR A 358 -3.89 21.66 -14.77
CA THR A 358 -4.74 20.53 -15.18
C THR A 358 -6.06 20.52 -14.42
N SER A 359 -7.04 19.79 -14.94
CA SER A 359 -8.32 19.60 -14.24
C SER A 359 -8.19 18.53 -13.17
N VAL A 360 -8.34 18.93 -11.91
CA VAL A 360 -8.35 18.03 -10.75
C VAL A 360 -9.79 17.88 -10.26
N PRO A 361 -10.43 16.70 -10.42
CA PRO A 361 -11.77 16.47 -9.92
C PRO A 361 -11.81 16.62 -8.39
N ASN A 362 -12.81 17.35 -7.88
CA ASN A 362 -13.01 17.58 -6.45
C ASN A 362 -11.77 18.18 -5.73
N ASN A 363 -10.97 18.99 -6.45
CA ASN A 363 -9.78 19.62 -5.89
C ASN A 363 -10.09 20.49 -4.67
N SER A 364 -11.29 21.08 -4.60
CA SER A 364 -11.76 21.81 -3.42
C SER A 364 -12.87 21.05 -2.72
N TYR A 365 -12.84 21.06 -1.40
CA TYR A 365 -13.84 20.39 -0.58
C TYR A 365 -14.32 21.27 0.59
N SER A 366 -15.51 20.95 1.09
CA SER A 366 -16.07 21.55 2.28
C SER A 366 -16.78 20.48 3.11
N VAL A 367 -16.43 20.39 4.38
CA VAL A 367 -17.07 19.48 5.33
C VAL A 367 -17.44 20.22 6.60
N THR A 368 -18.66 19.97 7.10
CA THR A 368 -19.18 20.63 8.31
C THR A 368 -19.31 19.61 9.43
N TYR A 369 -18.77 19.94 10.59
CA TYR A 369 -18.94 19.18 11.82
C TYR A 369 -19.69 20.02 12.86
N THR A 370 -20.59 19.37 13.60
CA THR A 370 -21.16 19.95 14.82
C THR A 370 -20.20 19.74 16.00
N ALA A 371 -20.36 20.56 17.04
CA ALA A 371 -19.61 20.38 18.30
C ALA A 371 -19.85 18.98 18.91
N ALA A 372 -21.06 18.46 18.81
CA ALA A 372 -21.40 17.12 19.29
C ALA A 372 -20.69 16.02 18.52
N GLU A 373 -20.64 16.11 17.18
CA GLU A 373 -19.91 15.13 16.34
C GLU A 373 -18.41 15.13 16.66
N LEU A 374 -17.79 16.31 16.77
CA LEU A 374 -16.36 16.42 17.12
C LEU A 374 -16.08 15.89 18.52
N SER A 375 -16.94 16.20 19.52
CA SER A 375 -16.80 15.65 20.87
C SER A 375 -16.85 14.13 20.85
N TRP A 376 -17.81 13.55 20.13
CA TRP A 376 -17.94 12.10 19.99
C TRP A 376 -16.73 11.47 19.28
N ILE A 377 -16.25 12.08 18.18
CA ILE A 377 -15.09 11.57 17.42
C ILE A 377 -13.83 11.56 18.30
N LEU A 378 -13.57 12.64 19.03
CA LEU A 378 -12.44 12.74 19.96
C LEU A 378 -12.53 11.70 21.07
N ASP A 379 -13.73 11.49 21.62
CA ASP A 379 -13.99 10.50 22.67
C ASP A 379 -13.72 9.07 22.19
N GLN A 380 -14.25 8.70 21.01
CA GLN A 380 -14.01 7.38 20.41
C GLN A 380 -12.53 7.10 20.11
N LYS A 381 -11.74 8.14 19.86
CA LYS A 381 -10.30 8.04 19.60
C LYS A 381 -9.44 8.19 20.87
N GLY A 382 -10.05 8.28 22.06
CA GLY A 382 -9.34 8.38 23.33
C GLY A 382 -8.72 9.77 23.59
N HIS A 383 -9.23 10.80 22.93
CA HIS A 383 -8.74 12.19 23.01
C HIS A 383 -9.79 13.17 23.55
N SER A 384 -10.67 12.71 24.44
CA SER A 384 -11.78 13.50 24.97
C SER A 384 -11.31 14.82 25.59
N VAL A 385 -11.97 15.91 25.19
CA VAL A 385 -11.82 17.25 25.79
C VAL A 385 -13.14 17.70 26.44
N GLY A 386 -14.08 16.78 26.65
CA GLY A 386 -15.46 17.10 27.01
C GLY A 386 -16.23 17.60 25.80
N THR A 387 -17.18 18.55 26.04
CA THR A 387 -17.88 19.17 24.91
C THR A 387 -16.97 20.13 24.17
N VAL A 388 -16.78 19.92 22.86
CA VAL A 388 -15.97 20.82 22.02
C VAL A 388 -16.64 22.17 21.94
N GLN A 389 -15.90 23.21 22.29
CA GLN A 389 -16.31 24.61 22.27
C GLN A 389 -15.71 25.38 21.10
N ASP A 390 -14.47 24.99 20.70
CA ASP A 390 -13.78 25.61 19.57
C ASP A 390 -12.81 24.57 18.92
N VAL A 391 -12.53 24.77 17.63
CA VAL A 391 -11.48 24.08 16.89
C VAL A 391 -10.90 25.04 15.86
N TYR A 392 -9.58 25.08 15.76
CA TYR A 392 -8.89 25.97 14.83
C TYR A 392 -7.51 25.41 14.43
N VAL A 393 -7.02 25.84 13.27
CA VAL A 393 -5.63 25.60 12.88
C VAL A 393 -4.76 26.56 13.69
N SER A 394 -3.91 26.00 14.56
CA SER A 394 -3.04 26.79 15.45
C SER A 394 -1.69 27.11 14.81
N GLU A 395 -1.24 26.32 13.82
CA GLU A 395 -0.01 26.58 13.08
C GLU A 395 -0.11 26.05 11.64
N TYR A 396 0.40 26.84 10.69
CA TYR A 396 0.62 26.44 9.31
C TYR A 396 2.10 26.33 9.00
N THR A 397 2.48 25.49 8.06
CA THR A 397 3.83 25.45 7.50
C THR A 397 4.08 26.66 6.62
N PRO A 398 5.35 26.99 6.28
CA PRO A 398 5.66 28.06 5.34
C PRO A 398 5.03 27.87 3.94
N LEU A 399 4.69 26.62 3.59
CA LEU A 399 4.03 26.26 2.33
C LEU A 399 2.50 26.38 2.39
N GLY A 400 1.95 26.70 3.56
CA GLY A 400 0.52 26.91 3.78
C GLY A 400 -0.28 25.63 4.03
N ASN A 401 0.38 24.53 4.32
CA ASN A 401 -0.25 23.30 4.79
C ASN A 401 -0.45 23.37 6.32
N VAL A 402 -1.40 22.62 6.84
CA VAL A 402 -1.70 22.59 8.28
C VAL A 402 -0.59 21.85 9.02
N LYS A 403 -0.02 22.49 10.05
CA LYS A 403 1.00 21.90 10.91
C LYS A 403 0.45 21.49 12.27
N GLN A 404 -0.52 22.30 12.80
CA GLN A 404 -1.16 22.00 14.08
C GLN A 404 -2.63 22.37 14.06
N VAL A 405 -3.46 21.53 14.67
CA VAL A 405 -4.89 21.77 14.93
C VAL A 405 -5.15 21.66 16.42
N THR A 406 -5.83 22.65 16.97
CA THR A 406 -6.16 22.72 18.41
C THR A 406 -7.67 22.64 18.61
N PHE A 407 -8.09 21.72 19.48
CA PHE A 407 -9.45 21.58 19.99
C PHE A 407 -9.52 22.14 21.41
N VAL A 408 -10.53 22.95 21.67
CA VAL A 408 -10.84 23.50 23.00
C VAL A 408 -12.18 22.92 23.43
N GLY A 409 -12.24 22.34 24.60
CA GLY A 409 -13.46 21.79 25.16
C GLY A 409 -13.65 22.13 26.62
N THR A 410 -14.77 21.67 27.20
CA THR A 410 -15.13 21.94 28.60
C THR A 410 -14.16 21.36 29.63
N ASN A 411 -13.41 20.29 29.23
CA ASN A 411 -12.50 19.57 30.12
C ASN A 411 -11.01 19.77 29.73
N GLY A 412 -10.71 20.76 28.88
CA GLY A 412 -9.35 21.08 28.51
C GLY A 412 -9.14 21.30 27.01
N THR A 413 -7.88 21.32 26.62
CA THR A 413 -7.44 21.59 25.26
C THR A 413 -6.55 20.45 24.76
N LYS A 414 -6.71 20.06 23.49
CA LYS A 414 -5.87 19.05 22.83
C LYS A 414 -5.38 19.59 21.49
N THR A 415 -4.07 19.47 21.25
CA THR A 415 -3.44 19.84 19.98
C THR A 415 -2.94 18.58 19.27
N PHE A 416 -3.17 18.51 17.97
CA PHE A 416 -2.71 17.47 17.05
C PHE A 416 -1.67 18.05 16.09
N THR A 417 -0.73 17.21 15.67
CA THR A 417 0.37 17.56 14.76
C THR A 417 0.49 16.50 13.68
N GLY A 418 1.19 16.82 12.61
CA GLY A 418 1.41 15.89 11.52
C GLY A 418 0.13 15.44 10.84
N ASP A 419 0.09 14.22 10.31
CA ASP A 419 -1.09 13.68 9.62
C ASP A 419 -2.32 13.57 10.52
N ASP A 420 -2.14 13.52 11.83
CA ASP A 420 -3.25 13.56 12.79
C ASP A 420 -4.07 14.84 12.70
N CYS A 421 -3.51 15.95 12.20
CA CYS A 421 -4.26 17.17 11.93
C CYS A 421 -5.45 16.93 10.99
N ARG A 422 -5.30 16.00 10.04
CA ARG A 422 -6.31 15.60 9.07
C ARG A 422 -7.10 14.37 9.58
N MET A 423 -6.38 13.36 10.05
CA MET A 423 -6.95 12.07 10.40
C MET A 423 -7.85 12.11 11.65
N ILE A 424 -7.67 13.11 12.53
CA ILE A 424 -8.54 13.27 13.70
C ILE A 424 -10.01 13.51 13.33
N PHE A 425 -10.27 14.12 12.17
CA PHE A 425 -11.61 14.39 11.67
C PHE A 425 -12.30 13.20 11.00
N TYR A 426 -11.58 12.13 10.69
CA TYR A 426 -12.16 10.94 10.04
C TYR A 426 -13.15 10.23 10.95
N SER A 427 -14.34 9.96 10.42
CA SER A 427 -15.37 9.15 11.08
C SER A 427 -16.18 8.35 10.05
N SER A 428 -16.12 7.03 10.17
CA SER A 428 -16.97 6.12 9.38
C SER A 428 -18.45 6.22 9.79
N THR A 429 -18.72 6.50 11.07
CA THR A 429 -20.08 6.66 11.59
C THR A 429 -20.78 7.85 10.96
N TYR A 430 -20.10 8.99 10.84
CA TYR A 430 -20.66 10.18 10.22
C TYR A 430 -20.36 10.30 8.72
N GLN A 431 -19.57 9.37 8.16
CA GLN A 431 -19.10 9.39 6.76
C GLN A 431 -18.45 10.73 6.39
N LYS A 432 -17.62 11.25 7.28
CA LYS A 432 -16.92 12.54 7.15
C LYS A 432 -15.41 12.36 7.24
N SER A 433 -14.68 13.15 6.45
CA SER A 433 -13.22 13.22 6.48
C SER A 433 -12.73 14.58 6.00
N VAL A 434 -11.51 14.93 6.39
CA VAL A 434 -10.73 16.05 5.82
C VAL A 434 -9.77 15.43 4.80
N SER A 435 -9.84 15.88 3.53
CA SER A 435 -9.21 15.17 2.42
C SER A 435 -7.71 15.38 2.29
N SER A 436 -7.17 16.51 2.75
CA SER A 436 -5.76 16.89 2.55
C SER A 436 -5.18 17.56 3.79
N MET A 437 -3.87 17.84 3.77
CA MET A 437 -3.20 18.69 4.74
C MET A 437 -3.38 20.20 4.47
N ARG A 438 -4.08 20.59 3.40
CA ARG A 438 -4.24 21.98 2.99
C ARG A 438 -5.68 22.43 3.19
N PHE A 439 -5.98 22.89 4.41
CA PHE A 439 -7.34 23.31 4.78
C PHE A 439 -7.38 24.46 5.76
N ASP A 440 -8.57 25.07 5.87
CA ASP A 440 -8.93 26.09 6.83
C ASP A 440 -10.15 25.66 7.64
N ILE A 441 -10.31 26.20 8.84
CA ILE A 441 -11.49 25.98 9.67
C ILE A 441 -12.25 27.30 9.81
N ASN A 442 -13.55 27.30 9.50
CA ASN A 442 -14.44 28.48 9.53
C ASN A 442 -13.99 29.64 8.62
N GLY A 443 -13.37 29.34 7.46
CA GLY A 443 -12.87 30.33 6.51
C GLY A 443 -11.73 31.20 7.05
N ARG A 444 -11.09 30.72 8.10
CA ARG A 444 -9.96 31.40 8.72
C ARG A 444 -8.68 30.73 8.31
N ARG A 445 -8.12 31.17 7.19
CA ARG A 445 -6.70 30.95 6.99
C ARG A 445 -5.94 31.70 8.05
N GLY A 446 -5.49 31.02 9.09
CA GLY A 446 -4.31 31.37 9.83
C GLY A 446 -3.13 31.22 8.91
N GLY A 447 -3.20 31.88 7.77
CA GLY A 447 -2.11 31.82 6.83
C GLY A 447 -0.99 32.68 7.38
N SER A 448 0.24 32.27 7.26
CA SER A 448 1.29 33.20 6.94
C SER A 448 0.68 34.10 5.87
N GLY A 449 0.34 35.35 6.20
CA GLY A 449 -0.18 36.33 5.25
C GLY A 449 0.90 36.65 4.23
N GLY A 450 1.34 35.66 3.49
CA GLY A 450 2.33 35.77 2.44
C GLY A 450 1.68 36.41 1.23
N LEU A 451 2.20 37.53 0.81
CA LEU A 451 1.89 38.09 -0.49
C LEU A 451 2.45 37.18 -1.58
N SER A 452 1.61 36.74 -2.48
CA SER A 452 2.06 36.07 -3.69
C SER A 452 2.78 37.05 -4.59
N VAL A 453 4.03 36.76 -4.94
CA VAL A 453 4.81 37.53 -5.89
C VAL A 453 4.91 36.76 -7.21
N ASN A 454 4.40 37.33 -8.27
CA ASN A 454 4.39 36.77 -9.64
C ASN A 454 3.75 35.36 -9.75
N GLY A 455 2.78 35.05 -8.86
CA GLY A 455 2.09 33.76 -8.88
C GLY A 455 2.88 32.55 -8.35
N THR A 456 4.17 32.69 -8.07
CA THR A 456 5.06 31.57 -7.69
C THR A 456 5.82 31.78 -6.40
N GLY A 457 6.01 33.01 -5.94
CA GLY A 457 6.71 33.33 -4.69
C GLY A 457 5.73 33.74 -3.59
N GLN A 458 5.91 33.22 -2.38
CA GLN A 458 5.21 33.66 -1.18
C GLN A 458 6.16 34.42 -0.25
N LEU A 459 5.77 35.63 0.19
CA LEU A 459 6.51 36.42 1.16
C LEU A 459 5.73 36.45 2.48
N ALA A 460 6.29 35.86 3.52
CA ALA A 460 5.71 35.87 4.88
C ALA A 460 5.76 37.25 5.54
N SER A 461 6.61 38.17 5.06
CA SER A 461 6.79 39.53 5.53
C SER A 461 7.21 40.41 4.37
N LEU A 462 6.77 41.66 4.36
CA LEU A 462 7.27 42.69 3.45
C LEU A 462 8.50 43.40 3.99
N ASP A 463 8.77 43.27 5.28
CA ASP A 463 9.92 43.92 5.90
C ASP A 463 11.24 43.32 5.37
N GLY A 464 12.13 44.20 4.92
CA GLY A 464 13.41 43.78 4.31
C GLY A 464 13.34 43.40 2.84
N VAL A 465 12.16 43.38 2.20
CA VAL A 465 12.01 43.01 0.80
C VAL A 465 12.50 44.13 -0.13
N SER A 466 13.38 43.78 -1.08
CA SER A 466 13.80 44.70 -2.13
C SER A 466 12.74 44.83 -3.22
N VAL A 467 12.35 46.06 -3.55
CA VAL A 467 11.39 46.37 -4.61
C VAL A 467 12.03 47.31 -5.63
N ILE A 468 11.62 47.17 -6.88
CA ILE A 468 12.00 48.06 -7.99
C ILE A 468 10.83 48.97 -8.28
N SER A 469 11.02 50.29 -8.22
CA SER A 469 10.02 51.26 -8.58
C SER A 469 9.88 51.36 -10.11
N GLY A 470 8.75 51.94 -10.60
CA GLY A 470 8.54 52.17 -12.05
C GLY A 470 9.60 53.04 -12.70
N GLY A 471 10.43 53.74 -11.97
CA GLY A 471 11.60 54.52 -12.43
C GLY A 471 12.92 53.75 -12.35
N GLY A 472 12.91 52.42 -12.04
CA GLY A 472 14.12 51.62 -11.99
C GLY A 472 14.92 51.72 -10.69
N THR A 473 14.46 52.47 -9.69
CA THR A 473 15.16 52.61 -8.41
C THR A 473 14.85 51.39 -7.51
N VAL A 474 15.90 50.76 -6.98
CA VAL A 474 15.77 49.67 -6.00
C VAL A 474 15.64 50.29 -4.60
N GLY A 475 14.61 49.91 -3.89
CA GLY A 475 14.36 50.27 -2.48
C GLY A 475 14.08 49.06 -1.63
N THR A 476 14.25 49.18 -0.31
CA THR A 476 13.89 48.11 0.63
C THR A 476 12.66 48.55 1.39
N LEU A 477 11.62 47.72 1.43
CA LEU A 477 10.41 47.95 2.22
C LEU A 477 10.73 47.84 3.73
N ARG A 478 10.10 48.71 4.49
CA ARG A 478 10.13 48.65 5.97
C ARG A 478 8.73 48.45 6.50
N GLY A 479 8.56 47.46 7.34
CA GLY A 479 7.26 47.02 7.86
C GLY A 479 6.48 46.15 6.88
N ASN A 480 5.31 45.69 7.30
CA ASN A 480 4.50 44.70 6.61
C ASN A 480 3.41 45.26 5.71
N SER A 481 3.50 46.54 5.33
CA SER A 481 2.50 47.22 4.45
C SER A 481 3.19 48.02 3.36
N ALA A 482 2.69 47.92 2.14
CA ALA A 482 3.14 48.68 0.99
C ALA A 482 1.96 49.04 0.08
N SER A 483 2.09 50.15 -0.67
CA SER A 483 1.11 50.51 -1.71
C SER A 483 1.54 50.00 -3.06
N ALA A 484 0.66 49.29 -3.74
CA ALA A 484 0.84 48.83 -5.14
C ALA A 484 -0.11 49.58 -6.07
N ILE A 485 0.38 49.96 -7.24
CA ILE A 485 -0.43 50.56 -8.30
C ILE A 485 -0.89 49.46 -9.25
N THR A 486 -2.21 49.36 -9.41
CA THR A 486 -2.84 48.39 -10.31
C THR A 486 -3.54 49.13 -11.45
N SER A 487 -4.05 48.42 -12.46
CA SER A 487 -4.87 48.99 -13.54
C SER A 487 -6.17 49.63 -13.03
N SER A 488 -6.61 49.30 -11.80
CA SER A 488 -7.81 49.81 -11.16
C SER A 488 -7.52 50.89 -10.10
N GLY A 489 -6.25 51.28 -9.89
CA GLY A 489 -5.85 52.31 -8.91
C GLY A 489 -4.82 51.79 -7.91
N THR A 490 -4.60 52.60 -6.86
CA THR A 490 -3.66 52.23 -5.77
C THR A 490 -4.35 51.35 -4.74
N VAL A 491 -3.73 50.19 -4.45
CA VAL A 491 -4.19 49.26 -3.40
C VAL A 491 -3.10 49.12 -2.33
N THR A 492 -3.51 49.03 -1.08
CA THR A 492 -2.60 48.72 0.02
C THR A 492 -2.47 47.21 0.13
N VAL A 493 -1.24 46.73 0.06
CA VAL A 493 -0.86 45.30 0.24
C VAL A 493 -0.21 45.19 1.60
N SER A 494 -0.68 44.28 2.44
CA SER A 494 -0.09 44.03 3.77
C SER A 494 0.17 42.55 3.99
N ALA A 495 1.33 42.22 4.53
CA ALA A 495 1.68 40.91 5.03
C ALA A 495 1.67 40.95 6.57
N GLU A 496 0.50 40.98 7.16
CA GLU A 496 0.38 40.87 8.62
C GLU A 496 0.21 39.37 8.98
N ALA A 497 1.09 38.87 9.84
CA ALA A 497 0.88 37.61 10.53
C ALA A 497 -0.38 37.78 11.41
N ARG A 498 -1.50 37.25 10.98
CA ARG A 498 -2.70 37.24 11.82
C ARG A 498 -2.46 36.30 12.99
N GLN A 499 -2.53 36.86 14.19
CA GLN A 499 -2.61 36.07 15.42
C GLN A 499 -3.83 35.14 15.34
N PRO A 500 -3.71 33.88 15.82
CA PRO A 500 -4.83 32.96 15.93
C PRO A 500 -5.90 33.65 16.80
N THR A 501 -6.99 34.07 16.20
CA THR A 501 -8.11 34.58 16.98
C THR A 501 -8.99 33.41 17.33
N SER A 502 -9.13 33.13 18.62
CA SER A 502 -10.16 32.24 19.14
C SER A 502 -11.50 32.60 18.50
N GLY A 503 -12.08 31.69 17.77
CA GLY A 503 -13.27 31.96 17.01
C GLY A 503 -14.39 31.08 17.46
N GLY A 504 -15.38 31.72 18.08
CA GLY A 504 -16.62 31.04 18.36
C GLY A 504 -17.23 30.38 17.12
N SER A 505 -17.84 29.22 17.30
CA SER A 505 -18.54 28.49 16.26
C SER A 505 -19.66 29.35 15.65
N ASN A 506 -19.89 29.24 14.35
CA ASN A 506 -21.14 29.69 13.72
C ASN A 506 -22.25 28.74 14.17
N ASN A 507 -22.99 29.10 15.21
CA ASN A 507 -24.10 28.30 15.79
C ASN A 507 -23.74 26.84 16.18
N GLY A 508 -22.52 26.58 16.68
CA GLY A 508 -22.10 25.23 17.09
C GLY A 508 -21.62 24.35 15.94
N ASN A 509 -21.44 24.91 14.74
CA ASN A 509 -20.91 24.19 13.57
C ASN A 509 -19.51 24.69 13.20
N PHE A 510 -18.65 23.76 12.81
CA PHE A 510 -17.30 24.02 12.31
C PHE A 510 -17.23 23.62 10.84
N VAL A 511 -16.98 24.58 9.97
CA VAL A 511 -16.85 24.36 8.52
C VAL A 511 -15.36 24.28 8.19
N ILE A 512 -14.94 23.14 7.65
CA ILE A 512 -13.58 22.92 7.17
C ILE A 512 -13.62 22.98 5.65
N THR A 513 -12.81 23.86 5.07
CA THR A 513 -12.66 24.01 3.62
C THR A 513 -11.21 23.80 3.23
N GLY A 514 -10.95 23.09 2.15
CA GLY A 514 -9.58 22.81 1.73
C GLY A 514 -9.46 22.52 0.25
N THR A 515 -8.21 22.32 -0.18
CA THR A 515 -7.84 21.89 -1.53
C THR A 515 -6.89 20.70 -1.46
N GLY A 516 -6.91 19.86 -2.51
CA GLY A 516 -6.08 18.67 -2.58
C GLY A 516 -6.70 17.42 -1.95
N ASN A 517 -6.03 16.28 -2.14
CA ASN A 517 -6.45 14.98 -1.63
C ASN A 517 -5.22 14.10 -1.33
N GLY A 518 -4.96 13.83 -0.06
CA GLY A 518 -3.87 13.01 0.44
C GLY A 518 -3.06 13.67 1.54
N HIS A 519 -1.91 13.07 1.86
CA HIS A 519 -0.98 13.53 2.90
C HIS A 519 -0.04 14.65 2.45
N ASN A 520 -0.05 15.03 1.20
CA ASN A 520 0.76 16.10 0.58
C ASN A 520 2.29 15.87 0.57
N VAL A 521 2.80 14.67 0.84
CA VAL A 521 4.25 14.38 0.82
C VAL A 521 4.63 13.61 -0.44
N GLY A 522 5.77 13.91 -1.04
CA GLY A 522 6.27 13.26 -2.25
C GLY A 522 5.48 13.62 -3.51
N LEU A 523 5.26 12.67 -4.42
CA LEU A 523 4.70 12.93 -5.74
C LEU A 523 3.18 13.23 -5.69
N SER A 524 2.76 14.39 -6.23
CA SER A 524 1.35 14.65 -6.56
C SER A 524 1.02 13.99 -7.90
N GLN A 525 0.03 13.09 -7.91
CA GLN A 525 -0.39 12.40 -9.14
C GLN A 525 -0.92 13.37 -10.19
N TYR A 526 -1.80 14.32 -9.79
CA TYR A 526 -2.31 15.34 -10.72
C TYR A 526 -1.26 16.37 -11.09
N GLY A 527 -0.30 16.69 -10.22
CA GLY A 527 0.83 17.53 -10.58
C GLY A 527 1.76 16.83 -11.59
N ALA A 528 2.04 15.54 -11.42
CA ALA A 528 2.78 14.72 -12.38
C ALA A 528 2.07 14.68 -13.76
N LYS A 529 0.72 14.51 -13.74
CA LYS A 529 -0.09 14.58 -14.97
C LYS A 529 0.09 15.92 -15.67
N ALA A 530 -0.02 17.03 -14.95
CA ALA A 530 0.13 18.37 -15.51
C ALA A 530 1.54 18.61 -16.08
N MET A 531 2.58 18.17 -15.37
CA MET A 531 3.96 18.25 -15.87
C MET A 531 4.14 17.45 -17.16
N ALA A 532 3.61 16.24 -17.24
CA ALA A 532 3.66 15.41 -18.44
C ALA A 532 2.88 16.04 -19.62
N GLU A 533 1.71 16.64 -19.37
CA GLU A 533 0.94 17.41 -20.37
C GLU A 533 1.72 18.64 -20.90
N LEU A 534 2.61 19.19 -20.08
CA LEU A 534 3.52 20.29 -20.46
C LEU A 534 4.82 19.81 -21.15
N GLY A 535 5.02 18.49 -21.30
CA GLY A 535 6.18 17.90 -21.98
C GLY A 535 7.38 17.61 -21.10
N TYR A 536 7.22 17.60 -19.78
CA TYR A 536 8.27 17.13 -18.86
C TYR A 536 8.38 15.61 -18.89
N SER A 537 9.63 15.10 -18.82
CA SER A 537 9.88 13.67 -18.75
C SER A 537 9.56 13.10 -17.35
N SER A 538 9.39 11.78 -17.28
CA SER A 538 9.23 11.05 -16.01
C SER A 538 10.38 11.34 -15.03
N ARG A 539 11.60 11.49 -15.51
CA ARG A 539 12.77 11.89 -14.69
C ARG A 539 12.66 13.33 -14.16
N ASP A 540 12.17 14.28 -14.99
CA ASP A 540 11.96 15.66 -14.54
C ASP A 540 10.88 15.71 -13.46
N ILE A 541 9.79 14.95 -13.64
CA ILE A 541 8.70 14.81 -12.68
C ILE A 541 9.23 14.29 -11.34
N LEU A 542 9.96 13.18 -11.35
CA LEU A 542 10.53 12.58 -10.13
C LEU A 542 11.51 13.53 -9.43
N ASN A 543 12.41 14.18 -10.17
CA ASN A 543 13.36 15.17 -9.62
C ASN A 543 12.67 16.44 -9.10
N PHE A 544 11.48 16.76 -9.60
CA PHE A 544 10.68 17.85 -9.02
C PHE A 544 10.13 17.46 -7.65
N TYR A 545 9.53 16.29 -7.49
CA TYR A 545 8.86 15.92 -6.25
C TYR A 545 9.82 15.35 -5.19
N TYR A 546 10.91 14.72 -5.57
CA TYR A 546 11.92 14.20 -4.66
C TYR A 546 13.23 14.99 -4.81
N THR A 547 13.85 15.33 -3.70
CA THR A 547 15.02 16.20 -3.67
C THR A 547 16.31 15.38 -3.70
N ASP A 548 17.28 15.80 -4.53
CA ASP A 548 18.66 15.23 -4.61
C ASP A 548 18.70 13.70 -4.81
N ILE A 549 17.80 13.18 -5.63
CA ILE A 549 17.69 11.75 -5.94
C ILE A 549 18.46 11.37 -7.21
N THR A 550 18.77 10.07 -7.33
CA THR A 550 19.14 9.43 -8.60
C THR A 550 18.09 8.34 -8.95
N ILE A 551 17.94 8.06 -10.24
CA ILE A 551 17.02 7.04 -10.75
C ILE A 551 17.87 6.02 -11.51
N GLU A 552 18.02 4.85 -10.93
CA GLU A 552 18.93 3.78 -11.40
C GLU A 552 18.19 2.45 -11.50
#